data_a527c3ef7f4ef305903ba33f0554cea1
#
_entry.id   a527c3ef7f4ef305903ba33f0554cea1
#
_cell.length_a   1.000
_cell.length_b   1.000
_cell.length_c   1.000
_cell.angle_alpha   90.00
_cell.angle_beta   90.00
_cell.angle_gamma   90.00
#
_symmetry.space_group_name_H-M   'P 1'
#
loop_
_entity.id
_entity.type
_entity.pdbx_description
1 polymer ?
#
loop_
_entity_poly.entity_id
_entity_poly.type
_entity_poly.pdbx_seq_one_letter_code
_entity_poly.pdbx_strand_id
1 'polypeptide(L)'
;TEEKLIQLAASAERNSTHPIAKAIISYAKQRDIELIATTDVTEIAGHGLQATMDGTRVLVGNTRLLTKFGIEYPDELSSIVDTIVACAIGTKYAGYLLLSDTLKEDAVNAVKELKALNINNIQILSGDKQAIVTNFAEKLGITQAYGDLLPDGKVKHIEALRSNPANRIAFVGDGINDAPVLALSHVGIAMGGLGSDAAIETADVVIQTDQPSRVATAIHAGRQTRRIVWQNISLAFGVKLLVLILGAGGCLLYTSPSPRD
;
A
#
# COMPACT_ATOMS: atom_id res chain seq x y z
N THR A 1 15.47 30.32 2.48
CA THR A 1 14.05 30.08 2.15
C THR A 1 13.82 28.59 1.90
N GLU A 2 12.60 28.12 2.15
CA GLU A 2 12.20 26.72 1.93
C GLU A 2 12.51 26.26 0.50
N GLU A 3 12.12 27.04 -0.50
CA GLU A 3 12.37 26.73 -1.92
C GLU A 3 13.84 26.52 -2.23
N LYS A 4 14.73 27.35 -1.67
CA LYS A 4 16.18 27.20 -1.85
C LYS A 4 16.70 25.88 -1.29
N LEU A 5 16.14 25.43 -0.17
CA LEU A 5 16.51 24.16 0.46
C LEU A 5 16.07 22.98 -0.38
N ILE A 6 14.83 23.00 -0.89
CA ILE A 6 14.29 21.98 -1.80
C ILE A 6 15.13 21.96 -3.08
N GLN A 7 15.44 23.12 -3.65
CA GLN A 7 16.27 23.26 -4.84
C GLN A 7 17.63 22.59 -4.66
N LEU A 8 18.32 22.88 -3.55
CA LEU A 8 19.64 22.29 -3.25
C LEU A 8 19.56 20.77 -3.10
N ALA A 9 18.60 20.27 -2.32
CA ALA A 9 18.43 18.85 -2.09
C ALA A 9 18.08 18.11 -3.39
N ALA A 10 17.09 18.60 -4.14
CA ALA A 10 16.68 18.00 -5.41
C ALA A 10 17.78 18.03 -6.47
N SER A 11 18.59 19.11 -6.51
CA SER A 11 19.71 19.23 -7.44
C SER A 11 20.82 18.23 -7.14
N ALA A 12 21.19 18.07 -5.85
CA ALA A 12 22.19 17.09 -5.43
C ALA A 12 21.74 15.64 -5.72
N GLU A 13 20.47 15.35 -5.49
CA GLU A 13 19.87 14.01 -5.64
C GLU A 13 19.44 13.68 -7.08
N ARG A 14 19.66 14.57 -8.05
CA ARG A 14 19.13 14.48 -9.43
C ARG A 14 19.36 13.13 -10.09
N ASN A 15 20.52 12.51 -9.86
CA ASN A 15 20.91 11.25 -10.46
C ASN A 15 20.80 10.05 -9.51
N SER A 16 20.31 10.27 -8.29
CA SER A 16 20.15 9.23 -7.28
C SER A 16 18.92 8.35 -7.58
N THR A 17 19.07 7.06 -7.42
CA THR A 17 17.96 6.08 -7.55
C THR A 17 17.23 5.82 -6.24
N HIS A 18 17.70 6.43 -5.15
CA HIS A 18 17.16 6.23 -3.82
C HIS A 18 15.69 6.72 -3.71
N PRO A 19 14.80 6.01 -3.00
CA PRO A 19 13.40 6.43 -2.85
C PRO A 19 13.23 7.85 -2.30
N ILE A 20 14.05 8.23 -1.32
CA ILE A 20 14.09 9.59 -0.73
C ILE A 20 14.40 10.65 -1.79
N ALA A 21 15.38 10.39 -2.64
CA ALA A 21 15.76 11.29 -3.74
C ALA A 21 14.60 11.49 -4.72
N LYS A 22 13.93 10.40 -5.11
CA LYS A 22 12.77 10.47 -5.99
C LYS A 22 11.63 11.30 -5.39
N ALA A 23 11.38 11.18 -4.08
CA ALA A 23 10.38 11.97 -3.39
C ALA A 23 10.71 13.46 -3.42
N ILE A 24 11.96 13.83 -3.11
CA ILE A 24 12.42 15.22 -3.13
C ILE A 24 12.34 15.82 -4.54
N ILE A 25 12.80 15.09 -5.55
CA ILE A 25 12.75 15.53 -6.97
C ILE A 25 11.30 15.70 -7.43
N SER A 26 10.42 14.75 -7.08
CA SER A 26 8.98 14.84 -7.42
C SER A 26 8.35 16.07 -6.79
N TYR A 27 8.65 16.34 -5.53
CA TYR A 27 8.16 17.51 -4.80
C TYR A 27 8.66 18.83 -5.39
N ALA A 28 9.93 18.88 -5.79
CA ALA A 28 10.49 20.04 -6.49
C ALA A 28 9.77 20.30 -7.82
N LYS A 29 9.51 19.25 -8.59
CA LYS A 29 8.75 19.34 -9.86
C LYS A 29 7.31 19.82 -9.66
N GLN A 30 6.62 19.37 -8.62
CA GLN A 30 5.24 19.81 -8.34
C GLN A 30 5.16 21.31 -7.98
N ARG A 31 6.26 21.88 -7.48
CA ARG A 31 6.37 23.31 -7.16
C ARG A 31 7.06 24.13 -8.24
N ASP A 32 7.31 23.57 -9.42
CA ASP A 32 8.00 24.23 -10.52
C ASP A 32 9.38 24.82 -10.13
N ILE A 33 10.09 24.14 -9.20
CA ILE A 33 11.42 24.55 -8.76
C ILE A 33 12.45 24.06 -9.77
N GLU A 34 13.16 25.00 -10.41
CA GLU A 34 14.24 24.67 -11.34
C GLU A 34 15.46 24.10 -10.60
N LEU A 35 16.02 23.01 -11.13
CA LEU A 35 17.21 22.38 -10.56
C LEU A 35 18.48 23.07 -11.04
N ILE A 36 19.43 23.26 -10.11
CA ILE A 36 20.75 23.83 -10.39
C ILE A 36 21.67 22.74 -10.96
N ALA A 37 22.57 23.14 -11.85
CA ALA A 37 23.61 22.24 -12.33
C ALA A 37 24.57 21.87 -11.19
N THR A 38 24.86 20.58 -11.08
CA THR A 38 25.76 20.05 -10.04
C THR A 38 26.99 19.43 -10.68
N THR A 39 28.13 19.65 -10.06
CA THR A 39 29.42 19.01 -10.41
C THR A 39 29.94 18.26 -9.19
N ASP A 40 30.94 17.37 -9.42
CA ASP A 40 31.65 16.64 -8.37
C ASP A 40 30.72 15.94 -7.37
N VAL A 41 29.62 15.32 -7.87
CA VAL A 41 28.69 14.59 -7.00
C VAL A 41 29.34 13.30 -6.51
N THR A 42 29.49 13.19 -5.20
CA THR A 42 30.07 12.02 -4.53
C THR A 42 29.09 11.48 -3.49
N GLU A 43 28.76 10.21 -3.61
CA GLU A 43 27.96 9.52 -2.59
C GLU A 43 28.84 9.06 -1.43
N ILE A 44 28.37 9.34 -0.21
CA ILE A 44 29.01 8.92 1.03
C ILE A 44 28.11 7.87 1.67
N ALA A 45 28.49 6.62 1.49
CA ALA A 45 27.67 5.47 1.88
C ALA A 45 27.12 5.56 3.30
N GLY A 46 25.80 5.44 3.44
CA GLY A 46 25.08 5.52 4.71
C GLY A 46 24.98 6.92 5.32
N HIS A 47 25.43 7.98 4.63
CA HIS A 47 25.42 9.35 5.12
C HIS A 47 24.66 10.31 4.21
N GLY A 48 24.82 10.22 2.90
CA GLY A 48 24.21 11.11 1.91
C GLY A 48 25.18 11.50 0.79
N LEU A 49 25.00 12.69 0.23
CA LEU A 49 25.72 13.19 -0.94
C LEU A 49 26.50 14.47 -0.63
N GLN A 50 27.65 14.60 -1.30
CA GLN A 50 28.36 15.85 -1.46
C GLN A 50 28.30 16.24 -2.93
N ALA A 51 28.02 17.50 -3.21
CA ALA A 51 28.03 18.06 -4.57
C ALA A 51 28.60 19.46 -4.57
N THR A 52 29.03 19.95 -5.73
CA THR A 52 29.42 21.36 -5.94
C THR A 52 28.33 22.03 -6.76
N MET A 53 27.81 23.16 -6.28
CA MET A 53 26.82 24.01 -6.93
C MET A 53 27.32 25.45 -6.94
N ASP A 54 27.40 26.08 -8.10
CA ASP A 54 27.92 27.43 -8.27
C ASP A 54 29.29 27.64 -7.57
N GLY A 55 30.17 26.65 -7.66
CA GLY A 55 31.51 26.69 -7.03
C GLY A 55 31.50 26.49 -5.50
N THR A 56 30.32 26.24 -4.91
CA THR A 56 30.21 26.04 -3.46
C THR A 56 29.86 24.59 -3.15
N ARG A 57 30.53 24.01 -2.15
CA ARG A 57 30.24 22.67 -1.67
C ARG A 57 28.85 22.63 -1.00
N VAL A 58 28.05 21.68 -1.36
CA VAL A 58 26.72 21.39 -0.76
C VAL A 58 26.72 19.97 -0.25
N LEU A 59 26.23 19.78 0.96
CA LEU A 59 26.01 18.46 1.59
C LEU A 59 24.52 18.23 1.75
N VAL A 60 24.06 17.03 1.38
CA VAL A 60 22.66 16.61 1.48
C VAL A 60 22.63 15.19 2.02
N GLY A 61 22.02 14.98 3.19
CA GLY A 61 21.97 13.66 3.80
C GLY A 61 21.47 13.67 5.25
N ASN A 62 21.82 12.65 6.02
CA ASN A 62 21.45 12.57 7.44
C ASN A 62 22.37 13.42 8.33
N THR A 63 22.04 13.55 9.61
CA THR A 63 22.84 14.32 10.59
C THR A 63 24.27 13.81 10.73
N ARG A 64 24.52 12.50 10.53
CA ARG A 64 25.87 11.91 10.56
C ARG A 64 26.78 12.48 9.48
N LEU A 65 26.21 12.88 8.32
CA LEU A 65 26.95 13.56 7.27
C LEU A 65 27.49 14.89 7.78
N LEU A 66 26.64 15.69 8.41
CA LEU A 66 27.02 16.98 8.97
C LEU A 66 28.12 16.85 10.04
N THR A 67 27.94 15.90 10.96
CA THR A 67 28.93 15.58 12.00
C THR A 67 30.29 15.20 11.39
N LYS A 68 30.29 14.36 10.34
CA LYS A 68 31.50 13.93 9.64
C LYS A 68 32.28 15.08 9.03
N PHE A 69 31.58 16.13 8.60
CA PHE A 69 32.21 17.36 8.04
C PHE A 69 32.38 18.49 9.05
N GLY A 70 32.15 18.22 10.33
CA GLY A 70 32.33 19.20 11.41
C GLY A 70 31.35 20.38 11.34
N ILE A 71 30.16 20.16 10.82
CA ILE A 71 29.11 21.16 10.71
C ILE A 71 28.20 21.09 11.92
N GLU A 72 28.12 22.18 12.66
CA GLU A 72 27.21 22.33 13.78
C GLU A 72 25.77 22.47 13.29
N TYR A 73 24.83 21.75 13.94
CA TYR A 73 23.41 21.79 13.67
C TYR A 73 22.63 21.75 14.99
N PRO A 74 21.34 22.17 15.01
CA PRO A 74 20.51 22.16 16.22
C PRO A 74 20.32 20.74 16.78
N ASP A 75 20.48 20.59 18.09
CA ASP A 75 20.33 19.30 18.79
C ASP A 75 18.95 18.66 18.59
N GLU A 76 17.93 19.47 18.35
CA GLU A 76 16.56 19.07 18.09
C GLU A 76 16.45 18.08 16.90
N LEU A 77 17.34 18.20 15.90
CA LEU A 77 17.33 17.29 14.74
C LEU A 77 17.58 15.84 15.15
N SER A 78 18.31 15.60 16.21
CA SER A 78 18.63 14.26 16.70
C SER A 78 17.42 13.58 17.38
N SER A 79 16.41 14.34 17.77
CA SER A 79 15.19 13.87 18.43
C SER A 79 14.03 13.60 17.45
N ILE A 80 14.17 14.02 16.19
CA ILE A 80 13.15 13.82 15.16
C ILE A 80 13.06 12.33 14.80
N VAL A 81 11.87 11.75 14.92
CA VAL A 81 11.60 10.34 14.62
C VAL A 81 11.45 10.08 13.11
N ASP A 82 10.94 11.08 12.39
CA ASP A 82 10.75 11.02 10.94
C ASP A 82 12.09 11.06 10.18
N THR A 83 12.05 10.65 8.92
CA THR A 83 13.23 10.72 8.06
C THR A 83 13.56 12.18 7.74
N ILE A 84 14.74 12.63 8.13
CA ILE A 84 15.24 13.98 7.81
C ILE A 84 16.33 13.91 6.76
N VAL A 85 16.32 14.91 5.86
CA VAL A 85 17.41 15.21 4.94
C VAL A 85 17.95 16.58 5.27
N ALA A 86 19.08 16.59 5.95
CA ALA A 86 19.76 17.82 6.35
C ALA A 86 20.63 18.33 5.22
N CYS A 87 20.67 19.65 5.06
CA CYS A 87 21.44 20.33 4.04
C CYS A 87 22.45 21.30 4.66
N ALA A 88 23.62 21.39 4.05
CA ALA A 88 24.63 22.41 4.41
C ALA A 88 25.26 22.99 3.15
N ILE A 89 25.65 24.26 3.25
CA ILE A 89 26.33 25.03 2.20
C ILE A 89 27.69 25.48 2.72
N GLY A 90 28.75 25.07 2.05
CA GLY A 90 30.13 25.33 2.52
C GLY A 90 30.37 24.62 3.86
N THR A 91 30.50 25.42 4.92
CA THR A 91 30.69 24.95 6.31
C THR A 91 29.52 25.28 7.23
N LYS A 92 28.40 25.74 6.67
CA LYS A 92 27.25 26.19 7.46
C LYS A 92 26.05 25.31 7.23
N TYR A 93 25.35 24.94 8.29
CA TYR A 93 24.04 24.32 8.25
C TYR A 93 23.03 25.26 7.56
N ALA A 94 22.30 24.73 6.60
CA ALA A 94 21.32 25.46 5.80
C ALA A 94 19.86 25.18 6.21
N GLY A 95 19.59 24.01 6.77
CA GLY A 95 18.27 23.56 7.15
C GLY A 95 18.07 22.07 6.91
N TYR A 96 16.84 21.58 7.07
CA TYR A 96 16.48 20.20 6.80
C TYR A 96 15.13 20.11 6.11
N LEU A 97 14.95 19.03 5.36
CA LEU A 97 13.67 18.58 4.83
C LEU A 97 13.18 17.43 5.70
N LEU A 98 11.92 17.51 6.11
CA LEU A 98 11.25 16.44 6.82
C LEU A 98 10.49 15.61 5.81
N LEU A 99 10.85 14.33 5.69
CA LEU A 99 10.11 13.39 4.89
C LEU A 99 9.28 12.55 5.86
N SER A 100 8.00 12.81 5.87
CA SER A 100 7.05 11.96 6.59
C SER A 100 6.19 11.23 5.59
N ASP A 101 5.93 9.96 5.89
CA ASP A 101 4.96 9.21 5.11
C ASP A 101 3.60 9.86 5.26
N THR A 102 2.96 10.13 4.12
CA THR A 102 1.60 10.64 4.09
C THR A 102 0.64 9.52 3.74
N LEU A 103 -0.50 9.51 4.43
CA LEU A 103 -1.60 8.64 4.02
C LEU A 103 -2.03 9.01 2.59
N LYS A 104 -2.16 8.01 1.75
CA LYS A 104 -2.82 8.19 0.45
C LYS A 104 -4.24 8.72 0.70
N GLU A 105 -4.65 9.74 -0.05
CA GLU A 105 -6.00 10.32 0.08
C GLU A 105 -7.09 9.25 -0.03
N ASP A 106 -6.86 8.25 -0.86
CA ASP A 106 -7.75 7.12 -1.07
C ASP A 106 -7.86 6.16 0.12
N ALA A 107 -6.86 6.11 1.01
CA ALA A 107 -6.85 5.19 2.15
C ALA A 107 -7.98 5.46 3.15
N VAL A 108 -8.28 6.72 3.41
CA VAL A 108 -9.40 7.11 4.29
C VAL A 108 -10.74 6.69 3.69
N ASN A 109 -10.90 6.87 2.38
CA ASN A 109 -12.10 6.46 1.66
C ASN A 109 -12.24 4.93 1.65
N ALA A 110 -11.14 4.22 1.42
CA ALA A 110 -11.11 2.75 1.46
C ALA A 110 -11.64 2.21 2.79
N VAL A 111 -11.16 2.74 3.91
CA VAL A 111 -11.63 2.30 5.25
C VAL A 111 -13.11 2.61 5.45
N LYS A 112 -13.60 3.78 4.99
CA LYS A 112 -15.02 4.12 5.06
C LYS A 112 -15.89 3.17 4.24
N GLU A 113 -15.48 2.85 3.02
CA GLU A 113 -16.19 1.92 2.15
C GLU A 113 -16.20 0.50 2.70
N LEU A 114 -15.09 0.03 3.26
CA LEU A 114 -15.03 -1.27 3.93
C LEU A 114 -15.99 -1.35 5.12
N LYS A 115 -16.05 -0.31 5.96
CA LYS A 115 -17.01 -0.22 7.06
C LYS A 115 -18.46 -0.20 6.55
N ALA A 116 -18.75 0.49 5.45
CA ALA A 116 -20.07 0.50 4.82
C ALA A 116 -20.48 -0.90 4.29
N LEU A 117 -19.50 -1.75 3.94
CA LEU A 117 -19.71 -3.15 3.59
C LEU A 117 -19.84 -4.08 4.80
N ASN A 118 -19.96 -3.54 6.03
CA ASN A 118 -20.00 -4.25 7.31
C ASN A 118 -18.69 -5.02 7.62
N ILE A 119 -17.55 -4.55 7.12
CA ILE A 119 -16.24 -5.04 7.53
C ILE A 119 -15.72 -4.12 8.64
N ASN A 120 -16.00 -4.51 9.89
CA ASN A 120 -15.71 -3.67 11.06
C ASN A 120 -14.38 -4.02 11.74
N ASN A 121 -13.87 -5.23 11.54
CA ASN A 121 -12.57 -5.64 12.08
C ASN A 121 -11.49 -5.41 11.02
N ILE A 122 -10.95 -4.21 11.01
CA ILE A 122 -9.85 -3.81 10.11
C ILE A 122 -8.60 -3.64 10.98
N GLN A 123 -7.50 -4.27 10.55
CA GLN A 123 -6.22 -4.25 11.27
C GLN A 123 -5.09 -3.81 10.34
N ILE A 124 -4.08 -3.16 10.92
CA ILE A 124 -2.83 -2.81 10.23
C ILE A 124 -1.71 -3.70 10.78
N LEU A 125 -0.99 -4.39 9.88
CA LEU A 125 0.21 -5.16 10.19
C LEU A 125 1.38 -4.59 9.40
N SER A 126 2.34 -3.93 10.07
CA SER A 126 3.47 -3.27 9.41
C SER A 126 4.80 -3.66 10.05
N GLY A 127 5.86 -3.59 9.23
CA GLY A 127 7.23 -3.66 9.71
C GLY A 127 7.78 -2.33 10.26
N ASP A 128 7.03 -1.23 10.07
CA ASP A 128 7.42 0.09 10.56
C ASP A 128 7.27 0.18 12.07
N LYS A 129 7.93 1.20 12.65
CA LYS A 129 7.88 1.44 14.10
C LYS A 129 6.45 1.58 14.60
N GLN A 130 6.14 0.96 15.74
CA GLN A 130 4.79 0.97 16.34
C GLN A 130 4.20 2.40 16.44
N ALA A 131 5.02 3.40 16.81
CA ALA A 131 4.55 4.79 16.92
C ALA A 131 4.02 5.36 15.61
N ILE A 132 4.68 5.06 14.47
CA ILE A 132 4.26 5.48 13.13
C ILE A 132 2.94 4.79 12.76
N VAL A 133 2.88 3.48 12.96
CA VAL A 133 1.70 2.67 12.64
C VAL A 133 0.48 3.11 13.45
N THR A 134 0.68 3.43 14.73
CA THR A 134 -0.38 3.95 15.60
C THR A 134 -0.92 5.29 15.10
N ASN A 135 -0.05 6.23 14.71
CA ASN A 135 -0.46 7.52 14.15
C ASN A 135 -1.31 7.34 12.88
N PHE A 136 -0.91 6.44 11.97
CA PHE A 136 -1.69 6.14 10.78
C PHE A 136 -3.03 5.48 11.10
N ALA A 137 -3.06 4.56 12.05
CA ALA A 137 -4.29 3.91 12.48
C ALA A 137 -5.30 4.90 13.06
N GLU A 138 -4.86 5.84 13.88
CA GLU A 138 -5.70 6.92 14.43
C GLU A 138 -6.31 7.78 13.32
N LYS A 139 -5.49 8.21 12.35
CA LYS A 139 -5.97 8.99 11.19
C LYS A 139 -6.98 8.24 10.32
N LEU A 140 -6.85 6.90 10.25
CA LEU A 140 -7.76 6.03 9.49
C LEU A 140 -8.98 5.59 10.32
N GLY A 141 -9.00 5.86 11.62
CA GLY A 141 -10.03 5.36 12.53
C GLY A 141 -10.02 3.85 12.68
N ILE A 142 -8.82 3.25 12.69
CA ILE A 142 -8.55 1.83 12.92
C ILE A 142 -8.03 1.67 14.34
N THR A 143 -8.61 0.76 15.11
CA THR A 143 -8.26 0.56 16.52
C THR A 143 -7.17 -0.49 16.75
N GLN A 144 -6.94 -1.37 15.77
CA GLN A 144 -5.99 -2.47 15.88
C GLN A 144 -4.85 -2.25 14.89
N ALA A 145 -3.67 -1.94 15.40
CA ALA A 145 -2.50 -1.63 14.62
C ALA A 145 -1.23 -2.19 15.27
N TYR A 146 -0.48 -2.96 14.55
CA TYR A 146 0.68 -3.69 14.99
C TYR A 146 1.88 -3.29 14.14
N GLY A 147 2.83 -2.62 14.74
CA GLY A 147 4.12 -2.23 14.18
C GLY A 147 5.24 -3.18 14.56
N ASP A 148 6.45 -2.86 14.11
CA ASP A 148 7.69 -3.61 14.37
C ASP A 148 7.58 -5.12 14.04
N LEU A 149 6.68 -5.50 13.11
CA LEU A 149 6.46 -6.89 12.75
C LEU A 149 7.47 -7.36 11.71
N LEU A 150 8.21 -8.39 12.02
CA LEU A 150 8.95 -9.17 11.02
C LEU A 150 7.97 -10.02 10.19
N PRO A 151 8.36 -10.50 8.99
CA PRO A 151 7.50 -11.35 8.15
C PRO A 151 6.89 -12.53 8.91
N ASP A 152 7.68 -13.24 9.74
CA ASP A 152 7.22 -14.34 10.59
C ASP A 152 6.20 -13.88 11.64
N GLY A 153 6.33 -12.65 12.12
CA GLY A 153 5.38 -12.05 13.07
C GLY A 153 4.01 -11.83 12.43
N LYS A 154 3.97 -11.37 11.19
CA LYS A 154 2.72 -11.23 10.43
C LYS A 154 2.06 -12.59 10.20
N VAL A 155 2.83 -13.62 9.83
CA VAL A 155 2.33 -15.00 9.65
C VAL A 155 1.68 -15.50 10.93
N LYS A 156 2.39 -15.43 12.06
CA LYS A 156 1.86 -15.86 13.38
C LYS A 156 0.58 -15.12 13.77
N HIS A 157 0.50 -13.84 13.45
CA HIS A 157 -0.70 -13.04 13.73
C HIS A 157 -1.92 -13.56 12.93
N ILE A 158 -1.74 -13.85 11.64
CA ILE A 158 -2.80 -14.41 10.81
C ILE A 158 -3.17 -15.84 11.26
N GLU A 159 -2.21 -16.67 11.65
CA GLU A 159 -2.47 -18.00 12.20
C GLU A 159 -3.33 -17.93 13.46
N ALA A 160 -3.00 -17.01 14.37
CA ALA A 160 -3.79 -16.77 15.57
C ALA A 160 -5.23 -16.34 15.24
N LEU A 161 -5.42 -15.47 14.26
CA LEU A 161 -6.77 -15.08 13.82
C LEU A 161 -7.52 -16.25 13.14
N ARG A 162 -6.83 -17.12 12.42
CA ARG A 162 -7.42 -18.31 11.78
C ARG A 162 -7.82 -19.40 12.74
N SER A 163 -7.21 -19.45 13.91
CA SER A 163 -7.57 -20.45 14.95
C SER A 163 -9.04 -20.37 15.38
N ASN A 164 -9.67 -19.20 15.22
CA ASN A 164 -11.11 -19.07 15.35
C ASN A 164 -11.82 -19.37 14.01
N PRO A 165 -12.54 -20.48 13.88
CA PRO A 165 -13.19 -20.88 12.62
C PRO A 165 -14.32 -19.94 12.16
N ALA A 166 -14.79 -19.04 13.01
CA ALA A 166 -15.75 -18.01 12.65
C ALA A 166 -15.11 -16.86 11.85
N ASN A 167 -13.81 -16.68 11.96
CA ASN A 167 -13.11 -15.62 11.25
C ASN A 167 -12.99 -15.93 9.75
N ARG A 168 -13.19 -14.90 8.95
CA ARG A 168 -12.87 -14.91 7.51
C ARG A 168 -11.93 -13.74 7.27
N ILE A 169 -10.69 -14.04 6.90
CA ILE A 169 -9.59 -13.10 6.81
C ILE A 169 -9.29 -12.81 5.35
N ALA A 170 -9.36 -11.55 4.97
CA ALA A 170 -8.74 -11.04 3.77
C ALA A 170 -7.46 -10.30 4.17
N PHE A 171 -6.36 -10.60 3.52
CA PHE A 171 -5.10 -9.88 3.70
C PHE A 171 -4.79 -9.11 2.42
N VAL A 172 -4.42 -7.85 2.58
CA VAL A 172 -4.04 -6.94 1.49
C VAL A 172 -2.58 -6.57 1.66
N GLY A 173 -1.77 -6.87 0.67
CA GLY A 173 -0.34 -6.58 0.67
C GLY A 173 0.18 -6.24 -0.73
N ASP A 174 1.32 -5.57 -0.80
CA ASP A 174 1.94 -5.12 -2.06
C ASP A 174 3.33 -5.74 -2.29
N GLY A 175 3.88 -6.40 -1.28
CA GLY A 175 5.29 -6.77 -1.23
C GLY A 175 5.59 -8.25 -1.42
N ILE A 176 6.83 -8.49 -1.85
CA ILE A 176 7.45 -9.83 -1.92
C ILE A 176 7.40 -10.51 -0.54
N ASN A 177 7.57 -9.72 0.52
CA ASN A 177 7.61 -10.21 1.89
C ASN A 177 6.24 -10.63 2.44
N ASP A 178 5.16 -10.27 1.77
CA ASP A 178 3.79 -10.56 2.19
C ASP A 178 3.21 -11.83 1.52
N ALA A 179 3.91 -12.42 0.54
CA ALA A 179 3.45 -13.62 -0.15
C ALA A 179 3.07 -14.78 0.79
N PRO A 180 3.83 -15.11 1.86
CA PRO A 180 3.43 -16.16 2.80
C PRO A 180 2.13 -15.82 3.54
N VAL A 181 1.90 -14.55 3.84
CA VAL A 181 0.70 -14.08 4.55
C VAL A 181 -0.51 -14.08 3.63
N LEU A 182 -0.33 -13.68 2.36
CA LEU A 182 -1.35 -13.76 1.31
C LEU A 182 -1.83 -15.22 1.15
N ALA A 183 -0.89 -16.16 0.98
CA ALA A 183 -1.20 -17.59 0.85
C ALA A 183 -1.92 -18.17 2.08
N LEU A 184 -1.58 -17.69 3.26
CA LEU A 184 -2.17 -18.18 4.52
C LEU A 184 -3.57 -17.64 4.75
N SER A 185 -3.93 -16.50 4.20
CA SER A 185 -5.22 -15.86 4.39
C SER A 185 -6.36 -16.64 3.71
N HIS A 186 -7.62 -16.37 4.06
CA HIS A 186 -8.76 -16.96 3.35
C HIS A 186 -8.95 -16.31 1.97
N VAL A 187 -8.55 -15.06 1.83
CA VAL A 187 -8.47 -14.33 0.57
C VAL A 187 -7.22 -13.46 0.62
N GLY A 188 -6.27 -13.72 -0.25
CA GLY A 188 -5.09 -12.90 -0.46
C GLY A 188 -5.35 -11.88 -1.57
N ILE A 189 -5.08 -10.61 -1.29
CA ILE A 189 -5.27 -9.50 -2.26
C ILE A 189 -3.92 -8.83 -2.46
N ALA A 190 -3.35 -8.94 -3.65
CA ALA A 190 -2.13 -8.22 -4.03
C ALA A 190 -2.48 -6.85 -4.61
N MET A 191 -1.74 -5.82 -4.21
CA MET A 191 -1.87 -4.45 -4.70
C MET A 191 -0.65 -4.00 -5.48
N GLY A 192 -0.89 -3.18 -6.50
CA GLY A 192 0.15 -2.54 -7.32
C GLY A 192 0.44 -3.30 -8.61
N GLY A 193 0.39 -2.60 -9.76
CA GLY A 193 0.63 -3.15 -11.10
C GLY A 193 2.08 -3.58 -11.36
N LEU A 194 3.00 -3.27 -10.44
CA LEU A 194 4.40 -3.68 -10.39
C LEU A 194 4.69 -4.49 -9.11
N GLY A 195 3.64 -5.07 -8.48
CA GLY A 195 3.80 -6.02 -7.39
C GLY A 195 4.76 -7.12 -7.81
N SER A 196 5.50 -7.68 -6.85
CA SER A 196 6.39 -8.78 -7.18
C SER A 196 5.60 -9.91 -7.83
N ASP A 197 6.18 -10.54 -8.86
CA ASP A 197 5.58 -11.69 -9.52
C ASP A 197 5.13 -12.75 -8.49
N ALA A 198 5.90 -12.92 -7.41
CA ALA A 198 5.57 -13.84 -6.32
C ALA A 198 4.28 -13.48 -5.55
N ALA A 199 4.01 -12.20 -5.31
CA ALA A 199 2.77 -11.77 -4.65
C ALA A 199 1.56 -11.92 -5.59
N ILE A 200 1.75 -11.62 -6.88
CA ILE A 200 0.72 -11.79 -7.91
C ILE A 200 0.36 -13.26 -8.09
N GLU A 201 1.35 -14.15 -8.15
CA GLU A 201 1.12 -15.60 -8.29
C GLU A 201 0.45 -16.23 -7.06
N THR A 202 0.61 -15.64 -5.89
CA THR A 202 0.10 -16.19 -4.62
C THR A 202 -1.28 -15.64 -4.26
N ALA A 203 -1.65 -14.47 -4.80
CA ALA A 203 -2.89 -13.80 -4.43
C ALA A 203 -4.11 -14.36 -5.17
N ASP A 204 -5.26 -14.42 -4.49
CA ASP A 204 -6.55 -14.76 -5.10
C ASP A 204 -7.12 -13.61 -5.93
N VAL A 205 -6.77 -12.37 -5.57
CA VAL A 205 -7.22 -11.14 -6.24
C VAL A 205 -6.02 -10.22 -6.45
N VAL A 206 -5.89 -9.68 -7.66
CA VAL A 206 -4.86 -8.70 -8.00
C VAL A 206 -5.51 -7.37 -8.35
N ILE A 207 -5.13 -6.32 -7.63
CA ILE A 207 -5.54 -4.94 -7.89
C ILE A 207 -4.38 -4.23 -8.58
N GLN A 208 -4.53 -3.98 -9.87
CA GLN A 208 -3.46 -3.39 -10.71
C GLN A 208 -3.14 -1.93 -10.37
N THR A 209 -4.06 -1.24 -9.74
CA THR A 209 -3.87 0.16 -9.33
C THR A 209 -3.41 0.23 -7.88
N ASP A 210 -2.64 1.27 -7.57
CA ASP A 210 -2.18 1.53 -6.20
C ASP A 210 -3.25 2.32 -5.39
N GLN A 211 -4.51 1.88 -5.48
CA GLN A 211 -5.68 2.51 -4.86
C GLN A 211 -6.37 1.55 -3.87
N PRO A 212 -6.22 1.77 -2.55
CA PRO A 212 -6.86 0.94 -1.52
C PRO A 212 -8.40 0.82 -1.62
N SER A 213 -9.10 1.83 -2.14
CA SER A 213 -10.55 1.78 -2.35
C SER A 213 -11.00 0.68 -3.30
N ARG A 214 -10.12 0.23 -4.20
CA ARG A 214 -10.42 -0.88 -5.11
C ARG A 214 -10.67 -2.21 -4.38
N VAL A 215 -10.16 -2.35 -3.16
CA VAL A 215 -10.49 -3.52 -2.30
C VAL A 215 -11.99 -3.59 -2.04
N ALA A 216 -12.61 -2.47 -1.69
CA ALA A 216 -14.06 -2.41 -1.50
C ALA A 216 -14.83 -2.73 -2.79
N THR A 217 -14.35 -2.23 -3.94
CA THR A 217 -14.90 -2.54 -5.26
C THR A 217 -14.84 -4.05 -5.56
N ALA A 218 -13.70 -4.70 -5.29
CA ALA A 218 -13.53 -6.14 -5.49
C ALA A 218 -14.49 -6.95 -4.62
N ILE A 219 -14.65 -6.59 -3.35
CA ILE A 219 -15.60 -7.23 -2.43
C ILE A 219 -17.04 -7.07 -2.93
N HIS A 220 -17.40 -5.88 -3.40
CA HIS A 220 -18.73 -5.61 -3.95
C HIS A 220 -19.00 -6.47 -5.18
N ALA A 221 -18.07 -6.54 -6.12
CA ALA A 221 -18.17 -7.40 -7.30
C ALA A 221 -18.34 -8.88 -6.93
N GLY A 222 -17.56 -9.39 -5.97
CA GLY A 222 -17.69 -10.76 -5.48
C GLY A 222 -19.06 -11.05 -4.87
N ARG A 223 -19.62 -10.12 -4.09
CA ARG A 223 -20.97 -10.24 -3.53
C ARG A 223 -22.06 -10.24 -4.60
N GLN A 224 -21.94 -9.39 -5.62
CA GLN A 224 -22.86 -9.37 -6.75
C GLN A 224 -22.79 -10.67 -7.55
N THR A 225 -21.60 -11.14 -7.88
CA THR A 225 -21.40 -12.41 -8.59
C THR A 225 -22.05 -13.57 -7.84
N ARG A 226 -21.82 -13.67 -6.53
CA ARG A 226 -22.46 -14.70 -5.69
C ARG A 226 -23.98 -14.63 -5.77
N ARG A 227 -24.57 -13.42 -5.74
CA ARG A 227 -26.02 -13.24 -5.86
C ARG A 227 -26.55 -13.76 -7.20
N ILE A 228 -25.86 -13.41 -8.29
CA ILE A 228 -26.23 -13.85 -9.65
C ILE A 228 -26.13 -15.39 -9.76
N VAL A 229 -25.06 -15.98 -9.23
CA VAL A 229 -24.89 -17.45 -9.22
C VAL A 229 -26.05 -18.14 -8.49
N TRP A 230 -26.43 -17.66 -7.30
CA TRP A 230 -27.54 -18.19 -6.56
C TRP A 230 -28.89 -18.01 -7.28
N GLN A 231 -29.10 -16.87 -7.95
CA GLN A 231 -30.29 -16.64 -8.77
C GLN A 231 -30.36 -17.64 -9.91
N ASN A 232 -29.27 -17.88 -10.64
CA ASN A 232 -29.21 -18.83 -11.73
C ASN A 232 -29.44 -20.27 -11.27
N ILE A 233 -28.83 -20.68 -10.16
CA ILE A 233 -29.04 -21.99 -9.55
C ILE A 233 -30.50 -22.16 -9.15
N SER A 234 -31.06 -21.19 -8.44
CA SER A 234 -32.47 -21.24 -7.99
C SER A 234 -33.42 -21.29 -9.16
N LEU A 235 -33.17 -20.53 -10.23
CA LEU A 235 -33.98 -20.58 -11.46
C LEU A 235 -33.89 -21.94 -12.12
N ALA A 236 -32.71 -22.51 -12.30
CA ALA A 236 -32.50 -23.81 -12.93
C ALA A 236 -33.19 -24.92 -12.15
N PHE A 237 -33.06 -24.94 -10.82
CA PHE A 237 -33.76 -25.91 -9.98
C PHE A 237 -35.28 -25.69 -9.98
N GLY A 238 -35.74 -24.44 -9.96
CA GLY A 238 -37.16 -24.08 -10.03
C GLY A 238 -37.81 -24.58 -11.31
N VAL A 239 -37.20 -24.34 -12.47
CA VAL A 239 -37.67 -24.81 -13.76
C VAL A 239 -37.71 -26.35 -13.80
N LYS A 240 -36.61 -27.00 -13.33
CA LYS A 240 -36.56 -28.48 -13.30
C LYS A 240 -37.64 -29.08 -12.41
N LEU A 241 -37.86 -28.49 -11.24
CA LEU A 241 -38.89 -28.92 -10.32
C LEU A 241 -40.29 -28.74 -10.92
N LEU A 242 -40.55 -27.61 -11.57
CA LEU A 242 -41.79 -27.33 -12.27
C LEU A 242 -42.07 -28.38 -13.35
N VAL A 243 -41.09 -28.69 -14.20
CA VAL A 243 -41.23 -29.72 -15.25
C VAL A 243 -41.50 -31.10 -14.65
N LEU A 244 -40.84 -31.47 -13.55
CA LEU A 244 -41.07 -32.72 -12.86
C LEU A 244 -42.50 -32.78 -12.28
N ILE A 245 -43.00 -31.71 -11.68
CA ILE A 245 -44.38 -31.67 -11.15
C ILE A 245 -45.41 -31.79 -12.29
N LEU A 246 -45.21 -31.05 -13.40
CA LEU A 246 -46.10 -31.14 -14.56
C LEU A 246 -46.05 -32.51 -15.20
N GLY A 247 -44.89 -33.16 -15.26
CA GLY A 247 -44.73 -34.53 -15.75
C GLY A 247 -45.44 -35.56 -14.86
N ALA A 248 -45.23 -35.46 -13.54
CA ALA A 248 -45.89 -36.32 -12.56
C ALA A 248 -47.42 -36.11 -12.52
N GLY A 249 -47.88 -34.88 -12.78
CA GLY A 249 -49.31 -34.55 -12.90
C GLY A 249 -49.96 -34.95 -14.22
N GLY A 250 -49.22 -35.61 -15.13
CA GLY A 250 -49.75 -36.06 -16.42
C GLY A 250 -49.92 -34.97 -17.49
N CYS A 251 -49.60 -33.70 -17.17
CA CYS A 251 -49.75 -32.58 -18.10
C CYS A 251 -48.83 -32.63 -19.31
N LEU A 252 -47.72 -33.38 -19.23
CA LEU A 252 -46.72 -33.55 -20.30
C LEU A 252 -46.85 -34.89 -21.04
N LEU A 253 -47.81 -35.75 -20.67
CA LEU A 253 -48.04 -37.04 -21.31
C LEU A 253 -49.04 -36.96 -22.48
N TYR A 254 -49.11 -35.83 -23.17
CA TYR A 254 -49.81 -35.77 -24.44
C TYR A 254 -48.95 -36.43 -25.52
N THR A 255 -48.97 -37.75 -25.54
CA THR A 255 -48.49 -38.49 -26.69
C THR A 255 -49.52 -38.25 -27.80
N SER A 256 -49.09 -37.62 -28.91
CA SER A 256 -49.88 -37.61 -30.13
C SER A 256 -50.24 -39.01 -30.50
N PRO A 257 -51.54 -39.30 -30.85
CA PRO A 257 -51.93 -40.64 -31.31
C PRO A 257 -51.05 -40.97 -32.54
N SER A 258 -50.48 -42.18 -32.48
CA SER A 258 -49.78 -42.77 -33.64
C SER A 258 -50.75 -42.86 -34.78
N PRO A 259 -50.44 -42.37 -35.99
CA PRO A 259 -51.24 -42.65 -37.13
C PRO A 259 -51.03 -44.11 -37.50
N ARG A 260 -51.90 -44.97 -36.98
CA ARG A 260 -52.10 -46.31 -37.51
C ARG A 260 -53.54 -46.42 -37.91
N ASP A 261 -53.67 -46.74 -39.22
CA ASP A 261 -54.76 -47.15 -40.07
C ASP A 261 -55.44 -46.03 -40.83
#